data_6fde0379c7199fe00fbf5433ead8cd96
#
_entry.id   6fde0379c7199fe00fbf5433ead8cd96
#
_cell.length_a   1.000
_cell.length_b   1.000
_cell.length_c   1.000
_cell.angle_alpha   90.00
_cell.angle_beta   90.00
_cell.angle_gamma   90.00
#
_symmetry.space_group_name_H-M   'P 1'
#
loop_
_entity.id
_entity.type
_entity.pdbx_description
1 polymer ?
#
loop_
_entity_poly.entity_id
_entity_poly.type
_entity_poly.pdbx_seq_one_letter_code
_entity_poly.pdbx_strand_id
1 'polypeptide(L)'
;MSNAASVSTMSSYAILGCGSVGHAVAEGLAEEGKSVLILDRDESRVEALRDQDLDARRTDIREDEVADLVADRDVLLILASDVEANKAAVSTIRERGGDQFIIVRASDPVSEDELTEAGADVVITPSQVIAESALRALETGELEYKAQQLADILRSGGGRLAILTHDNPDPDSIASAVALQAIAEAHDVEADILYHGDIGHQE
;
A
#
# COMPACT_ATOMS: atom_id res chain seq x y z
N MET A 1 -0.19 35.93 -25.14
CA MET A 1 -0.20 35.66 -23.69
C MET A 1 -1.27 34.62 -23.45
N SER A 2 -0.90 33.37 -23.52
CA SER A 2 -1.82 32.24 -23.34
C SER A 2 -1.78 31.82 -21.86
N ASN A 3 -2.91 32.03 -21.20
CA ASN A 3 -3.13 31.66 -19.80
C ASN A 3 -3.43 30.17 -19.77
N ALA A 4 -2.39 29.35 -19.59
CA ALA A 4 -2.56 27.93 -19.28
C ALA A 4 -3.03 27.83 -17.82
N ALA A 5 -4.35 27.87 -17.61
CA ALA A 5 -4.94 27.45 -16.37
C ALA A 5 -4.58 25.96 -16.19
N SER A 6 -3.70 25.65 -15.25
CA SER A 6 -3.53 24.28 -14.77
C SER A 6 -4.84 23.91 -14.07
N VAL A 7 -5.71 23.23 -14.79
CA VAL A 7 -6.83 22.49 -14.22
C VAL A 7 -6.15 21.34 -13.45
N SER A 8 -6.00 21.50 -12.15
CA SER A 8 -5.79 20.37 -11.24
C SER A 8 -7.05 19.52 -11.38
N THR A 9 -6.98 18.48 -12.20
CA THR A 9 -8.04 17.48 -12.31
C THR A 9 -8.11 16.75 -10.97
N MET A 10 -8.99 17.24 -10.09
CA MET A 10 -9.35 16.49 -8.90
C MET A 10 -10.09 15.25 -9.40
N SER A 11 -9.45 14.09 -9.34
CA SER A 11 -10.08 12.82 -9.68
C SER A 11 -11.35 12.64 -8.84
N SER A 12 -12.44 12.24 -9.47
CA SER A 12 -13.72 11.93 -8.84
C SER A 12 -13.85 10.42 -8.67
N TYR A 13 -14.33 9.99 -7.51
CA TYR A 13 -14.36 8.59 -7.11
C TYR A 13 -15.77 8.08 -6.91
N ALA A 14 -16.00 6.78 -7.19
CA ALA A 14 -17.17 6.08 -6.68
C ALA A 14 -16.76 4.77 -6.01
N ILE A 15 -17.42 4.44 -4.89
CA ILE A 15 -17.26 3.19 -4.16
C ILE A 15 -18.56 2.39 -4.29
N LEU A 16 -18.45 1.20 -4.87
CA LEU A 16 -19.55 0.27 -5.08
C LEU A 16 -19.42 -0.88 -4.08
N GLY A 17 -20.31 -0.91 -3.10
CA GLY A 17 -20.25 -1.83 -1.96
C GLY A 17 -19.42 -1.27 -0.81
N CYS A 18 -20.08 -0.72 0.20
CA CYS A 18 -19.45 -0.09 1.36
C CYS A 18 -19.50 -0.98 2.61
N GLY A 19 -18.92 -2.18 2.50
CA GLY A 19 -18.59 -3.01 3.67
C GLY A 19 -17.44 -2.40 4.48
N SER A 20 -16.80 -3.17 5.37
CA SER A 20 -15.69 -2.68 6.20
C SER A 20 -14.54 -2.08 5.39
N VAL A 21 -14.19 -2.70 4.26
CA VAL A 21 -13.12 -2.19 3.38
C VAL A 21 -13.55 -0.92 2.67
N GLY A 22 -14.75 -0.92 2.07
CA GLY A 22 -15.26 0.27 1.36
C GLY A 22 -15.43 1.48 2.27
N HIS A 23 -15.85 1.26 3.53
CA HIS A 23 -15.98 2.31 4.53
C HIS A 23 -14.62 2.94 4.87
N ALA A 24 -13.61 2.12 5.16
CA ALA A 24 -12.26 2.61 5.46
C ALA A 24 -11.64 3.41 4.28
N VAL A 25 -11.90 2.96 3.03
CA VAL A 25 -11.46 3.69 1.84
C VAL A 25 -12.23 5.00 1.68
N ALA A 26 -13.55 5.01 1.94
CA ALA A 26 -14.37 6.22 1.88
C ALA A 26 -13.92 7.29 2.87
N GLU A 27 -13.63 6.89 4.12
CA GLU A 27 -13.09 7.78 5.15
C GLU A 27 -11.72 8.35 4.71
N GLY A 28 -10.79 7.51 4.26
CA GLY A 28 -9.47 7.97 3.82
C GLY A 28 -9.54 8.95 2.65
N LEU A 29 -10.40 8.72 1.66
CA LEU A 29 -10.60 9.65 0.54
C LEU A 29 -11.26 10.96 0.99
N ALA A 30 -12.22 10.89 1.93
CA ALA A 30 -12.88 12.08 2.48
C ALA A 30 -11.90 12.94 3.31
N GLU A 31 -11.04 12.33 4.10
CA GLU A 31 -9.97 13.03 4.84
C GLU A 31 -9.00 13.76 3.91
N GLU A 32 -8.74 13.21 2.72
CA GLU A 32 -7.97 13.86 1.66
C GLU A 32 -8.75 14.95 0.90
N GLY A 33 -10.01 15.18 1.24
CA GLY A 33 -10.88 16.16 0.58
C GLY A 33 -11.32 15.75 -0.83
N LYS A 34 -11.32 14.44 -1.14
CA LYS A 34 -11.76 13.92 -2.45
C LYS A 34 -13.29 13.84 -2.52
N SER A 35 -13.83 14.04 -3.74
CA SER A 35 -15.25 13.83 -4.01
C SER A 35 -15.52 12.32 -4.19
N VAL A 36 -16.31 11.72 -3.31
CA VAL A 36 -16.62 10.29 -3.31
C VAL A 36 -18.13 10.08 -3.33
N LEU A 37 -18.63 9.33 -4.31
CA LEU A 37 -19.98 8.78 -4.33
C LEU A 37 -19.95 7.35 -3.81
N ILE A 38 -20.84 7.01 -2.88
CA ILE A 38 -20.93 5.65 -2.32
C ILE A 38 -22.26 5.00 -2.73
N LEU A 39 -22.17 3.81 -3.30
CA LEU A 39 -23.34 2.99 -3.67
C LEU A 39 -23.35 1.70 -2.84
N ASP A 40 -24.41 1.48 -2.08
CA ASP A 40 -24.60 0.24 -1.32
C ASP A 40 -26.08 -0.17 -1.31
N ARG A 41 -26.36 -1.47 -1.28
CA ARG A 41 -27.73 -1.99 -1.24
C ARG A 41 -28.39 -1.93 0.15
N ASP A 42 -27.58 -1.81 1.20
CA ASP A 42 -28.04 -1.80 2.60
C ASP A 42 -28.45 -0.38 3.01
N GLU A 43 -29.75 -0.17 3.20
CA GLU A 43 -30.34 1.12 3.58
C GLU A 43 -29.76 1.66 4.88
N SER A 44 -29.62 0.81 5.91
CA SER A 44 -29.11 1.25 7.21
C SER A 44 -27.67 1.74 7.13
N ARG A 45 -26.86 1.10 6.26
CA ARG A 45 -25.49 1.51 6.01
C ARG A 45 -25.44 2.84 5.25
N VAL A 46 -26.29 3.00 4.25
CA VAL A 46 -26.40 4.25 3.49
C VAL A 46 -26.84 5.41 4.38
N GLU A 47 -27.78 5.20 5.30
CA GLU A 47 -28.20 6.20 6.28
C GLU A 47 -27.02 6.58 7.21
N ALA A 48 -26.31 5.60 7.74
CA ALA A 48 -25.16 5.83 8.61
C ALA A 48 -24.03 6.61 7.92
N LEU A 49 -23.81 6.40 6.61
CA LEU A 49 -22.83 7.13 5.82
C LEU A 49 -23.26 8.58 5.57
N ARG A 50 -24.56 8.79 5.32
CA ARG A 50 -25.12 10.16 5.18
C ARG A 50 -25.05 10.95 6.47
N ASP A 51 -25.21 10.31 7.62
CA ASP A 51 -25.05 10.93 8.93
C ASP A 51 -23.59 11.39 9.20
N GLN A 52 -22.64 10.88 8.41
CA GLN A 52 -21.23 11.29 8.40
C GLN A 52 -20.89 12.27 7.27
N ASP A 53 -21.91 12.92 6.69
CA ASP A 53 -21.76 13.86 5.57
C ASP A 53 -21.15 13.26 4.28
N LEU A 54 -21.24 11.93 4.08
CA LEU A 54 -20.80 11.25 2.87
C LEU A 54 -21.95 11.17 1.83
N ASP A 55 -21.64 11.39 0.54
CA ASP A 55 -22.62 11.21 -0.55
C ASP A 55 -22.85 9.71 -0.79
N ALA A 56 -23.85 9.15 -0.12
CA ALA A 56 -24.19 7.74 -0.21
C ALA A 56 -25.60 7.55 -0.78
N ARG A 57 -25.77 6.56 -1.68
CA ARG A 57 -27.03 6.22 -2.30
C ARG A 57 -27.30 4.73 -2.21
N ARG A 58 -28.56 4.39 -1.98
CA ARG A 58 -29.00 2.99 -1.99
C ARG A 58 -29.15 2.52 -3.43
N THR A 59 -28.34 1.51 -3.83
CA THR A 59 -28.37 0.93 -5.17
C THR A 59 -27.84 -0.50 -5.11
N ASP A 60 -28.49 -1.44 -5.81
CA ASP A 60 -27.87 -2.74 -6.06
C ASP A 60 -26.93 -2.60 -7.25
N ILE A 61 -25.64 -2.88 -7.03
CA ILE A 61 -24.59 -2.75 -8.05
C ILE A 61 -24.72 -3.71 -9.23
N ARG A 62 -25.67 -4.65 -9.17
CA ARG A 62 -26.04 -5.56 -10.27
C ARG A 62 -27.01 -4.94 -11.25
N GLU A 63 -27.65 -3.84 -10.87
CA GLU A 63 -28.62 -3.18 -11.72
C GLU A 63 -27.96 -2.33 -12.80
N ASP A 64 -28.57 -2.29 -13.97
CA ASP A 64 -28.05 -1.59 -15.14
C ASP A 64 -27.84 -0.08 -14.90
N GLU A 65 -28.61 0.51 -13.98
CA GLU A 65 -28.53 1.93 -13.64
C GLU A 65 -27.18 2.33 -13.01
N VAL A 66 -26.41 1.36 -12.47
CA VAL A 66 -25.12 1.63 -11.86
C VAL A 66 -24.18 2.36 -12.82
N ALA A 67 -24.17 1.98 -14.10
CA ALA A 67 -23.31 2.60 -15.11
C ALA A 67 -23.65 4.08 -15.32
N ASP A 68 -24.94 4.44 -15.28
CA ASP A 68 -25.39 5.82 -15.41
C ASP A 68 -25.05 6.65 -14.15
N LEU A 69 -25.12 6.05 -12.98
CA LEU A 69 -24.81 6.70 -11.69
C LEU A 69 -23.31 7.04 -11.54
N VAL A 70 -22.44 6.27 -12.19
CA VAL A 70 -20.98 6.45 -12.09
C VAL A 70 -20.34 7.02 -13.36
N ALA A 71 -21.15 7.40 -14.36
CA ALA A 71 -20.66 7.85 -15.66
C ALA A 71 -19.78 9.11 -15.61
N ASP A 72 -19.94 9.94 -14.59
CA ASP A 72 -19.18 11.17 -14.37
C ASP A 72 -17.96 10.99 -13.45
N ARG A 73 -17.61 9.74 -13.09
CA ARG A 73 -16.50 9.42 -12.20
C ARG A 73 -15.26 9.00 -13.00
N ASP A 74 -14.09 9.34 -12.46
CA ASP A 74 -12.80 8.96 -13.07
C ASP A 74 -12.34 7.58 -12.59
N VAL A 75 -12.58 7.27 -11.31
CA VAL A 75 -12.10 6.05 -10.65
C VAL A 75 -13.24 5.35 -9.91
N LEU A 76 -13.37 4.05 -10.15
CA LEU A 76 -14.36 3.20 -9.51
C LEU A 76 -13.68 2.15 -8.62
N LEU A 77 -14.13 2.06 -7.37
CA LEU A 77 -13.68 1.05 -6.42
C LEU A 77 -14.86 0.10 -6.14
N ILE A 78 -14.86 -1.09 -6.73
CA ILE A 78 -15.92 -2.08 -6.59
C ILE A 78 -15.51 -3.07 -5.50
N LEU A 79 -15.99 -2.84 -4.27
CA LEU A 79 -15.47 -3.46 -3.06
C LEU A 79 -16.49 -4.35 -2.31
N ALA A 80 -17.60 -4.74 -2.95
CA ALA A 80 -18.55 -5.66 -2.36
C ALA A 80 -17.90 -7.02 -2.06
N SER A 81 -18.43 -7.74 -1.08
CA SER A 81 -17.95 -9.09 -0.74
C SER A 81 -18.48 -10.18 -1.70
N ASP A 82 -19.47 -9.85 -2.49
CA ASP A 82 -20.08 -10.74 -3.48
C ASP A 82 -19.39 -10.54 -4.84
N VAL A 83 -18.59 -11.52 -5.22
CA VAL A 83 -17.76 -11.46 -6.45
C VAL A 83 -18.65 -11.43 -7.71
N GLU A 84 -19.76 -12.15 -7.72
CA GLU A 84 -20.68 -12.14 -8.85
C GLU A 84 -21.33 -10.75 -9.05
N ALA A 85 -21.62 -10.06 -7.95
CA ALA A 85 -22.09 -8.69 -8.02
C ALA A 85 -20.99 -7.73 -8.55
N ASN A 86 -19.74 -7.93 -8.12
CA ASN A 86 -18.62 -7.15 -8.59
C ASN A 86 -18.39 -7.36 -10.10
N LYS A 87 -18.43 -8.61 -10.56
CA LYS A 87 -18.29 -8.98 -11.98
C LYS A 87 -19.41 -8.38 -12.84
N ALA A 88 -20.67 -8.49 -12.37
CA ALA A 88 -21.80 -7.89 -13.04
C ALA A 88 -21.64 -6.37 -13.18
N ALA A 89 -21.23 -5.67 -12.12
CA ALA A 89 -20.99 -4.24 -12.16
C ALA A 89 -19.90 -3.85 -13.16
N VAL A 90 -18.75 -4.53 -13.16
CA VAL A 90 -17.66 -4.29 -14.12
C VAL A 90 -18.18 -4.48 -15.56
N SER A 91 -18.84 -5.61 -15.85
CA SER A 91 -19.36 -5.91 -17.18
C SER A 91 -20.37 -4.85 -17.65
N THR A 92 -21.34 -4.50 -16.79
CA THR A 92 -22.36 -3.49 -17.11
C THR A 92 -21.73 -2.13 -17.44
N ILE A 93 -20.74 -1.70 -16.66
CA ILE A 93 -20.07 -0.42 -16.88
C ILE A 93 -19.30 -0.45 -18.22
N ARG A 94 -18.56 -1.52 -18.50
CA ARG A 94 -17.80 -1.66 -19.75
C ARG A 94 -18.68 -1.81 -20.99
N GLU A 95 -19.76 -2.57 -20.91
CA GLU A 95 -20.74 -2.75 -22.00
C GLU A 95 -21.43 -1.44 -22.39
N ARG A 96 -21.60 -0.54 -21.44
CA ARG A 96 -22.14 0.81 -21.70
C ARG A 96 -21.08 1.82 -22.15
N GLY A 97 -19.84 1.36 -22.40
CA GLY A 97 -18.75 2.19 -22.92
C GLY A 97 -18.03 3.01 -21.87
N GLY A 98 -18.15 2.64 -20.59
CA GLY A 98 -17.40 3.30 -19.51
C GLY A 98 -15.91 3.07 -19.65
N ASP A 99 -15.12 4.13 -19.53
CA ASP A 99 -13.66 4.17 -19.63
C ASP A 99 -12.97 4.51 -18.30
N GLN A 100 -13.73 4.53 -17.22
CA GLN A 100 -13.24 4.79 -15.85
C GLN A 100 -12.15 3.77 -15.45
N PHE A 101 -11.22 4.20 -14.61
CA PHE A 101 -10.26 3.28 -14.00
C PHE A 101 -10.93 2.44 -12.92
N ILE A 102 -11.05 1.13 -13.12
CA ILE A 102 -11.77 0.21 -12.25
C ILE A 102 -10.81 -0.61 -11.41
N ILE A 103 -10.91 -0.42 -10.08
CA ILE A 103 -10.30 -1.29 -9.08
C ILE A 103 -11.39 -2.17 -8.48
N VAL A 104 -11.22 -3.49 -8.51
CA VAL A 104 -12.24 -4.42 -8.04
C VAL A 104 -11.68 -5.43 -7.04
N ARG A 105 -12.52 -5.81 -6.08
CA ARG A 105 -12.20 -6.84 -5.09
C ARG A 105 -12.56 -8.22 -5.60
N ALA A 106 -11.58 -9.14 -5.60
CA ALA A 106 -11.77 -10.58 -5.75
C ALA A 106 -11.88 -11.30 -4.40
N SER A 107 -12.36 -12.52 -4.38
CA SER A 107 -12.35 -13.41 -3.20
C SER A 107 -11.18 -14.39 -3.23
N ASP A 108 -10.75 -14.79 -4.41
CA ASP A 108 -9.76 -15.84 -4.67
C ASP A 108 -9.09 -15.63 -6.04
N PRO A 109 -8.00 -16.35 -6.35
CA PRO A 109 -7.27 -16.19 -7.61
C PRO A 109 -8.08 -16.51 -8.88
N VAL A 110 -9.08 -17.41 -8.79
CA VAL A 110 -9.91 -17.73 -9.97
C VAL A 110 -10.81 -16.55 -10.33
N SER A 111 -11.39 -15.92 -9.31
CA SER A 111 -12.18 -14.70 -9.46
C SER A 111 -11.36 -13.52 -9.99
N GLU A 112 -10.04 -13.50 -9.76
CA GLU A 112 -9.13 -12.47 -10.27
C GLU A 112 -9.06 -12.49 -11.80
N ASP A 113 -8.87 -13.68 -12.39
CA ASP A 113 -8.85 -13.85 -13.84
C ASP A 113 -10.19 -13.43 -14.48
N GLU A 114 -11.30 -13.85 -13.91
CA GLU A 114 -12.64 -13.53 -14.40
C GLU A 114 -12.97 -12.03 -14.35
N LEU A 115 -12.53 -11.34 -13.30
CA LEU A 115 -12.74 -9.89 -13.14
C LEU A 115 -11.85 -9.10 -14.10
N THR A 116 -10.63 -9.58 -14.36
CA THR A 116 -9.73 -9.00 -15.36
C THR A 116 -10.31 -9.16 -16.77
N GLU A 117 -10.84 -10.34 -17.10
CA GLU A 117 -11.53 -10.61 -18.38
C GLU A 117 -12.80 -9.75 -18.55
N ALA A 118 -13.50 -9.46 -17.45
CA ALA A 118 -14.66 -8.56 -17.45
C ALA A 118 -14.29 -7.10 -17.72
N GLY A 119 -13.00 -6.73 -17.61
CA GLY A 119 -12.49 -5.40 -17.92
C GLY A 119 -12.07 -4.56 -16.72
N ALA A 120 -11.78 -5.16 -15.58
CA ALA A 120 -11.16 -4.45 -14.45
C ALA A 120 -9.70 -4.10 -14.77
N ASP A 121 -9.26 -2.91 -14.36
CA ASP A 121 -7.88 -2.47 -14.54
C ASP A 121 -6.96 -3.00 -13.44
N VAL A 122 -7.48 -3.10 -12.22
CA VAL A 122 -6.78 -3.65 -11.05
C VAL A 122 -7.72 -4.57 -10.27
N VAL A 123 -7.24 -5.76 -9.96
CA VAL A 123 -7.94 -6.69 -9.08
C VAL A 123 -7.20 -6.83 -7.76
N ILE A 124 -7.92 -6.72 -6.65
CA ILE A 124 -7.37 -6.83 -5.29
C ILE A 124 -7.95 -8.05 -4.61
N THR A 125 -7.09 -8.97 -4.20
CA THR A 125 -7.45 -10.14 -3.40
C THR A 125 -7.06 -9.89 -1.93
N PRO A 126 -8.02 -9.63 -1.01
CA PRO A 126 -7.73 -9.22 0.36
C PRO A 126 -6.84 -10.20 1.13
N SER A 127 -6.98 -11.51 0.89
CA SER A 127 -6.15 -12.52 1.53
C SER A 127 -4.66 -12.40 1.15
N GLN A 128 -4.36 -12.05 -0.10
CA GLN A 128 -2.98 -11.80 -0.55
C GLN A 128 -2.43 -10.53 0.09
N VAL A 129 -3.19 -9.44 0.09
CA VAL A 129 -2.77 -8.18 0.71
C VAL A 129 -2.48 -8.36 2.20
N ILE A 130 -3.32 -9.11 2.93
CA ILE A 130 -3.11 -9.42 4.35
C ILE A 130 -1.87 -10.29 4.52
N ALA A 131 -1.69 -11.32 3.69
CA ALA A 131 -0.53 -12.21 3.78
C ALA A 131 0.78 -11.45 3.52
N GLU A 132 0.84 -10.63 2.49
CA GLU A 132 2.01 -9.78 2.18
C GLU A 132 2.30 -8.78 3.31
N SER A 133 1.26 -8.16 3.87
CA SER A 133 1.41 -7.23 4.98
C SER A 133 1.92 -7.93 6.25
N ALA A 134 1.44 -9.16 6.54
CA ALA A 134 1.91 -9.96 7.65
C ALA A 134 3.37 -10.40 7.46
N LEU A 135 3.75 -10.84 6.25
CA LEU A 135 5.14 -11.21 5.94
C LEU A 135 6.08 -10.01 6.09
N ARG A 136 5.68 -8.85 5.57
CA ARG A 136 6.47 -7.61 5.71
C ARG A 136 6.64 -7.19 7.17
N ALA A 137 5.58 -7.30 7.98
CA ALA A 137 5.64 -7.02 9.40
C ALA A 137 6.57 -8.00 10.15
N LEU A 138 6.55 -9.29 9.76
CA LEU A 138 7.46 -10.30 10.32
C LEU A 138 8.92 -9.99 9.98
N GLU A 139 9.23 -9.68 8.71
CA GLU A 139 10.58 -9.32 8.26
C GLU A 139 11.10 -8.09 9.02
N THR A 140 10.27 -7.06 9.16
CA THR A 140 10.62 -5.85 9.92
C THR A 140 10.89 -6.18 11.38
N GLY A 141 10.02 -6.98 12.02
CA GLY A 141 10.20 -7.39 13.42
C GLY A 141 11.45 -8.23 13.63
N GLU A 142 11.80 -9.12 12.70
CA GLU A 142 13.05 -9.90 12.77
C GLU A 142 14.29 -9.00 12.66
N LEU A 143 14.26 -8.00 11.78
CA LEU A 143 15.36 -7.05 11.63
C LEU A 143 15.53 -6.21 12.90
N GLU A 144 14.45 -5.70 13.45
CA GLU A 144 14.46 -4.95 14.72
C GLU A 144 15.01 -5.78 15.86
N TYR A 145 14.56 -7.04 15.97
CA TYR A 145 15.05 -7.97 16.99
C TYR A 145 16.56 -8.25 16.85
N LYS A 146 17.05 -8.52 15.63
CA LYS A 146 18.49 -8.71 15.36
C LYS A 146 19.31 -7.47 15.64
N ALA A 147 18.80 -6.30 15.28
CA ALA A 147 19.44 -5.03 15.58
C ALA A 147 19.53 -4.78 17.10
N GLN A 148 18.47 -5.07 17.83
CA GLN A 148 18.47 -4.97 19.30
C GLN A 148 19.47 -5.95 19.93
N GLN A 149 19.53 -7.20 19.49
CA GLN A 149 20.53 -8.17 19.96
C GLN A 149 21.95 -7.67 19.72
N LEU A 150 22.25 -7.12 18.53
CA LEU A 150 23.56 -6.54 18.23
C LEU A 150 23.89 -5.39 19.19
N ALA A 151 22.94 -4.47 19.39
CA ALA A 151 23.12 -3.35 20.30
C ALA A 151 23.39 -3.82 21.76
N ASP A 152 22.69 -4.86 22.22
CA ASP A 152 22.89 -5.43 23.55
C ASP A 152 24.26 -6.10 23.69
N ILE A 153 24.75 -6.80 22.66
CA ILE A 153 26.10 -7.36 22.63
C ILE A 153 27.15 -6.25 22.70
N LEU A 154 27.00 -5.18 21.90
CA LEU A 154 27.91 -4.05 21.89
C LEU A 154 27.98 -3.39 23.27
N ARG A 155 26.83 -3.13 23.89
CA ARG A 155 26.78 -2.51 25.25
C ARG A 155 27.33 -3.41 26.32
N SER A 156 27.13 -4.74 26.24
CA SER A 156 27.60 -5.70 27.26
C SER A 156 29.09 -5.90 27.25
N GLY A 157 29.79 -5.56 26.15
CA GLY A 157 31.23 -5.69 25.99
C GLY A 157 32.09 -4.71 26.83
N GLY A 158 31.49 -3.77 27.52
CA GLY A 158 32.08 -3.00 28.62
C GLY A 158 33.19 -2.03 28.24
N GLY A 159 33.08 -1.25 27.16
CA GLY A 159 33.97 -0.13 26.96
C GLY A 159 34.34 0.19 25.52
N ARG A 160 35.18 -0.60 24.85
CA ARG A 160 35.67 -0.28 23.51
C ARG A 160 35.60 -1.50 22.60
N LEU A 161 35.01 -1.33 21.40
CA LEU A 161 34.93 -2.33 20.36
C LEU A 161 36.18 -2.28 19.49
N ALA A 162 36.91 -3.39 19.34
CA ALA A 162 37.96 -3.54 18.35
C ALA A 162 37.39 -4.25 17.10
N ILE A 163 37.37 -3.55 15.98
CA ILE A 163 36.93 -4.07 14.68
C ILE A 163 38.16 -4.47 13.90
N LEU A 164 38.39 -5.79 13.75
CA LEU A 164 39.54 -6.33 13.06
C LEU A 164 39.14 -6.66 11.62
N THR A 165 39.93 -6.17 10.67
CA THR A 165 39.86 -6.59 9.27
C THR A 165 40.97 -7.59 8.95
N HIS A 166 40.94 -8.16 7.75
CA HIS A 166 42.04 -9.00 7.26
C HIS A 166 43.27 -8.15 6.87
N ASP A 167 44.42 -8.80 6.65
CA ASP A 167 45.64 -8.14 6.19
C ASP A 167 45.41 -7.51 4.79
N ASN A 168 45.87 -6.27 4.60
CA ASN A 168 45.65 -5.48 3.38
C ASN A 168 44.18 -5.41 2.97
N PRO A 169 43.35 -4.76 3.78
CA PRO A 169 41.90 -4.76 3.57
C PRO A 169 41.54 -4.05 2.27
N ASP A 170 40.58 -4.64 1.56
CA ASP A 170 39.97 -4.04 0.39
C ASP A 170 38.95 -2.94 0.76
N PRO A 171 38.48 -2.14 -0.20
CA PRO A 171 37.51 -1.08 0.07
C PRO A 171 36.24 -1.55 0.72
N ASP A 172 35.74 -2.76 0.41
CA ASP A 172 34.49 -3.31 0.95
C ASP A 172 34.67 -3.70 2.43
N SER A 173 35.83 -4.25 2.80
CA SER A 173 36.18 -4.54 4.18
C SER A 173 36.26 -3.28 5.02
N ILE A 174 36.87 -2.24 4.51
CA ILE A 174 36.98 -0.93 5.18
C ILE A 174 35.58 -0.29 5.30
N ALA A 175 34.77 -0.30 4.25
CA ALA A 175 33.40 0.24 4.29
C ALA A 175 32.53 -0.48 5.35
N SER A 176 32.64 -1.80 5.43
CA SER A 176 31.94 -2.61 6.43
C SER A 176 32.40 -2.29 7.85
N ALA A 177 33.71 -2.11 8.06
CA ALA A 177 34.27 -1.74 9.35
C ALA A 177 33.84 -0.34 9.80
N VAL A 178 33.83 0.64 8.89
CA VAL A 178 33.32 2.00 9.15
C VAL A 178 31.82 1.99 9.49
N ALA A 179 31.02 1.20 8.78
CA ALA A 179 29.61 1.06 9.07
C ALA A 179 29.38 0.49 10.49
N LEU A 180 30.13 -0.54 10.87
CA LEU A 180 30.03 -1.13 12.21
C LEU A 180 30.51 -0.17 13.30
N GLN A 181 31.56 0.60 13.04
CA GLN A 181 32.02 1.69 13.93
C GLN A 181 30.90 2.72 14.17
N ALA A 182 30.28 3.20 13.10
CA ALA A 182 29.18 4.17 13.21
C ALA A 182 27.98 3.63 14.01
N ILE A 183 27.66 2.34 13.84
CA ILE A 183 26.62 1.67 14.62
C ILE A 183 27.02 1.61 16.11
N ALA A 184 28.24 1.23 16.44
CA ALA A 184 28.73 1.15 17.83
C ALA A 184 28.66 2.53 18.51
N GLU A 185 29.17 3.56 17.83
CA GLU A 185 29.16 4.96 18.32
C GLU A 185 27.72 5.48 18.53
N ALA A 186 26.77 5.14 17.66
CA ALA A 186 25.37 5.48 17.83
C ALA A 186 24.72 4.82 19.07
N HIS A 187 25.36 3.80 19.64
CA HIS A 187 24.97 3.13 20.88
C HIS A 187 25.90 3.44 22.07
N ASP A 188 26.63 4.55 22.00
CA ASP A 188 27.56 5.03 23.04
C ASP A 188 28.71 4.03 23.33
N VAL A 189 29.14 3.25 22.33
CA VAL A 189 30.29 2.34 22.40
C VAL A 189 31.41 2.88 21.54
N GLU A 190 32.55 3.22 22.14
CA GLU A 190 33.75 3.61 21.40
C GLU A 190 34.24 2.42 20.55
N ALA A 191 34.60 2.67 19.29
CA ALA A 191 35.06 1.62 18.38
C ALA A 191 36.30 2.03 17.61
N ASP A 192 37.28 1.12 17.55
CA ASP A 192 38.50 1.29 16.77
C ASP A 192 38.57 0.27 15.64
N ILE A 193 38.92 0.73 14.44
CA ILE A 193 39.16 -0.15 13.29
C ILE A 193 40.68 -0.48 13.28
N LEU A 194 40.98 -1.76 13.37
CA LEU A 194 42.37 -2.27 13.39
C LEU A 194 42.61 -3.12 12.15
N TYR A 195 43.69 -2.79 11.43
CA TYR A 195 44.12 -3.52 10.26
C TYR A 195 45.65 -3.62 10.21
N HIS A 196 46.15 -4.57 9.44
CA HIS A 196 47.58 -4.73 9.20
C HIS A 196 47.85 -4.58 7.69
N GLY A 197 48.98 -3.95 7.35
CA GLY A 197 49.38 -3.69 5.96
C GLY A 197 48.79 -2.41 5.35
N ASP A 198 48.72 -2.37 4.03
CA ASP A 198 48.25 -1.22 3.27
C ASP A 198 46.79 -1.43 2.82
N ILE A 199 46.05 -0.33 2.76
CA ILE A 199 44.67 -0.36 2.20
C ILE A 199 44.80 -0.50 0.67
N GLY A 200 44.22 -1.60 0.14
CA GLY A 200 44.23 -1.88 -1.29
C GLY A 200 43.48 -0.81 -2.09
N HIS A 201 44.13 -0.19 -3.05
CA HIS A 201 43.46 0.59 -4.08
C HIS A 201 43.12 -0.34 -5.25
N GLN A 202 41.82 -0.41 -5.62
CA GLN A 202 41.45 -0.96 -6.93
C GLN A 202 41.78 0.08 -7.99
N GLU A 203 42.67 -0.31 -8.94
CA GLU A 203 42.97 0.47 -10.17
C GLU A 203 41.77 0.40 -11.14
#